data_28999954a4291d738b4d0693e9ff1ed2
#
_entry.id   28999954a4291d738b4d0693e9ff1ed2
#
_cell.length_a   1.000
_cell.length_b   1.000
_cell.length_c   1.000
_cell.angle_alpha   90.00
_cell.angle_beta   90.00
_cell.angle_gamma   90.00
#
_symmetry.space_group_name_H-M   'P 1'
#
loop_
_entity.id
_entity.type
_entity.pdbx_description
1 polymer ?
#
loop_
_entity_poly.entity_id
_entity_poly.type
_entity_poly.pdbx_seq_one_letter_code
_entity_poly.pdbx_strand_id
1 'polypeptide(L)'
;VNSGGFGGTRGAGWRITGGMGEQKLGSYTCALDAAQGDALEAYVREHGFEMREVPYARFAGKREGVNVVFYESGKLVVQGRGTREFVEFVLEPEILKEARLGYEAELEPGLTVARIGVDESGKGDFFGPLCIAGVYVNEGVCRVLVEAGVRDSKRVSSDRRIAALAKVIREAPGCVWSVVPVGPDAYNRLYGKMRNVNRLLAWGHARVIENLLEKGGEMDPAPVRAISDQFASTKATVEKALLARGRELELVQRHKAESDMAVAAASILARHEFVTRLADLSEEMEVELPRGAGKLVDVAAKGVVEKYGEVG
;
A
#
# COMPACT_ATOMS: atom_id res chain seq x y z
N VAL A 1 -61.96 -25.88 -30.38
CA VAL A 1 -61.53 -25.14 -31.57
C VAL A 1 -60.61 -24.03 -31.08
N ASN A 2 -59.37 -24.01 -31.56
CA ASN A 2 -58.28 -23.01 -31.43
C ASN A 2 -57.42 -23.15 -30.14
N SER A 3 -56.26 -23.78 -30.17
CA SER A 3 -54.93 -23.38 -30.65
C SER A 3 -54.52 -21.96 -30.24
N GLY A 4 -53.78 -21.85 -29.15
CA GLY A 4 -53.09 -20.65 -28.66
C GLY A 4 -51.61 -20.94 -28.44
N GLY A 5 -50.75 -20.24 -29.20
CA GLY A 5 -49.32 -20.45 -29.27
C GLY A 5 -48.55 -20.03 -28.04
N PHE A 6 -47.53 -20.79 -27.74
CA PHE A 6 -46.48 -20.49 -26.76
C PHE A 6 -45.54 -19.43 -27.32
N GLY A 7 -45.57 -18.25 -26.74
CA GLY A 7 -44.58 -17.19 -26.96
C GLY A 7 -43.35 -17.43 -26.12
N GLY A 8 -42.23 -17.79 -26.76
CA GLY A 8 -40.95 -17.94 -26.12
C GLY A 8 -40.35 -16.59 -25.73
N THR A 9 -40.10 -16.41 -24.45
CA THR A 9 -39.29 -15.30 -23.93
C THR A 9 -37.82 -15.57 -24.25
N ARG A 10 -37.24 -14.76 -25.13
CA ARG A 10 -35.80 -14.76 -25.43
C ARG A 10 -35.05 -14.22 -24.22
N GLY A 11 -34.28 -15.10 -23.58
CA GLY A 11 -33.33 -14.73 -22.58
C GLY A 11 -32.28 -13.76 -23.17
N ALA A 12 -32.16 -12.60 -22.53
CA ALA A 12 -31.09 -11.65 -22.81
C ALA A 12 -29.76 -12.26 -22.39
N GLY A 13 -29.02 -12.76 -23.38
CA GLY A 13 -27.64 -13.18 -23.17
C GLY A 13 -26.76 -11.98 -22.85
N TRP A 14 -26.30 -11.91 -21.63
CA TRP A 14 -25.23 -11.01 -21.23
C TRP A 14 -23.95 -11.43 -21.94
N ARG A 15 -23.57 -10.72 -22.99
CA ARG A 15 -22.21 -10.81 -23.53
C ARG A 15 -21.28 -10.10 -22.56
N ILE A 16 -20.52 -10.87 -21.79
CA ILE A 16 -19.34 -10.37 -21.09
C ILE A 16 -18.26 -10.15 -22.15
N THR A 17 -18.21 -8.93 -22.71
CA THR A 17 -17.09 -8.42 -23.49
C THR A 17 -16.32 -7.44 -22.61
N GLY A 18 -15.60 -7.97 -21.65
CA GLY A 18 -14.59 -7.27 -20.89
C GLY A 18 -13.35 -8.14 -20.91
N GLY A 19 -12.50 -7.96 -21.93
CA GLY A 19 -11.16 -8.53 -21.91
C GLY A 19 -10.44 -7.95 -20.71
N MET A 20 -10.19 -8.78 -19.69
CA MET A 20 -9.23 -8.50 -18.63
C MET A 20 -7.89 -8.30 -19.33
N GLY A 21 -7.44 -7.05 -19.42
CA GLY A 21 -6.11 -6.74 -19.89
C GLY A 21 -5.12 -7.41 -18.96
N GLU A 22 -4.46 -8.47 -19.43
CA GLU A 22 -3.35 -9.11 -18.73
C GLU A 22 -2.36 -8.04 -18.31
N GLN A 23 -2.25 -7.79 -17.03
CA GLN A 23 -1.22 -6.92 -16.49
C GLN A 23 0.13 -7.58 -16.82
N LYS A 24 0.90 -6.97 -17.72
CA LYS A 24 2.23 -7.45 -18.10
C LYS A 24 3.14 -7.38 -16.88
N LEU A 25 3.42 -8.51 -16.28
CA LEU A 25 4.42 -8.64 -15.22
C LEU A 25 5.81 -8.47 -15.83
N GLY A 26 6.38 -7.26 -15.78
CA GLY A 26 7.68 -6.95 -16.34
C GLY A 26 8.87 -7.41 -15.50
N SER A 27 8.65 -7.70 -14.21
CA SER A 27 9.68 -8.15 -13.26
C SER A 27 9.04 -8.91 -12.11
N TYR A 28 9.69 -10.00 -11.68
CA TYR A 28 9.35 -10.79 -10.50
C TYR A 28 10.61 -11.00 -9.64
N THR A 29 10.45 -10.99 -8.33
CA THR A 29 11.56 -11.16 -7.39
C THR A 29 11.10 -12.00 -6.20
N CYS A 30 11.86 -13.03 -5.85
CA CYS A 30 11.66 -13.83 -4.64
C CYS A 30 13.00 -14.27 -4.05
N ALA A 31 12.97 -14.84 -2.85
CA ALA A 31 14.09 -15.56 -2.28
C ALA A 31 13.98 -17.06 -2.63
N LEU A 32 15.10 -17.69 -2.93
CA LEU A 32 15.22 -19.14 -3.07
C LEU A 32 16.23 -19.66 -2.04
N ASP A 33 16.00 -20.85 -1.56
CA ASP A 33 17.01 -21.60 -0.82
C ASP A 33 18.07 -22.21 -1.77
N ALA A 34 19.08 -22.85 -1.20
CA ALA A 34 20.18 -23.41 -1.99
C ALA A 34 19.72 -24.51 -2.95
N ALA A 35 18.81 -25.39 -2.52
CA ALA A 35 18.30 -26.50 -3.33
C ALA A 35 17.42 -26.00 -4.49
N GLN A 36 16.59 -25.00 -4.23
CA GLN A 36 15.79 -24.34 -5.25
C GLN A 36 16.67 -23.58 -6.26
N GLY A 37 17.74 -22.95 -5.79
CA GLY A 37 18.72 -22.29 -6.65
C GLY A 37 19.43 -23.29 -7.57
N ASP A 38 19.85 -24.46 -7.05
CA ASP A 38 20.47 -25.53 -7.84
C ASP A 38 19.51 -26.08 -8.90
N ALA A 39 18.25 -26.34 -8.51
CA ALA A 39 17.23 -26.82 -9.44
C ALA A 39 16.95 -25.80 -10.56
N LEU A 40 16.89 -24.53 -10.23
CA LEU A 40 16.69 -23.47 -11.22
C LEU A 40 17.89 -23.32 -12.14
N GLU A 41 19.11 -23.45 -11.63
CA GLU A 41 20.31 -23.42 -12.48
C GLU A 41 20.34 -24.58 -13.49
N ALA A 42 20.02 -25.79 -13.03
CA ALA A 42 19.91 -26.97 -13.90
C ALA A 42 18.85 -26.72 -15.00
N TYR A 43 17.66 -26.25 -14.61
CA TYR A 43 16.59 -25.94 -15.56
C TYR A 43 17.05 -24.91 -16.62
N VAL A 44 17.66 -23.80 -16.20
CA VAL A 44 18.11 -22.73 -17.10
C VAL A 44 19.16 -23.25 -18.10
N ARG A 45 20.09 -24.12 -17.63
CA ARG A 45 21.11 -24.72 -18.49
C ARG A 45 20.53 -25.70 -19.51
N GLU A 46 19.54 -26.50 -19.09
CA GLU A 46 18.93 -27.54 -19.95
C GLU A 46 17.93 -26.98 -20.97
N HIS A 47 17.32 -25.80 -20.69
CA HIS A 47 16.24 -25.27 -21.51
C HIS A 47 16.64 -24.11 -22.43
N GLY A 48 17.91 -24.07 -22.84
CA GLY A 48 18.38 -23.19 -23.90
C GLY A 48 18.50 -21.71 -23.52
N PHE A 49 18.74 -21.43 -22.26
CA PHE A 49 19.11 -20.06 -21.85
C PHE A 49 20.59 -19.81 -22.18
N GLU A 50 20.87 -18.65 -22.75
CA GLU A 50 22.22 -18.13 -22.90
C GLU A 50 22.76 -17.70 -21.54
N MET A 51 23.75 -18.40 -21.02
CA MET A 51 24.37 -18.09 -19.73
C MET A 51 25.19 -16.81 -19.83
N ARG A 52 25.12 -15.97 -18.77
CA ARG A 52 25.82 -14.68 -18.69
C ARG A 52 26.51 -14.52 -17.37
N GLU A 53 27.57 -13.74 -17.34
CA GLU A 53 28.19 -13.29 -16.11
C GLU A 53 27.55 -11.98 -15.66
N VAL A 54 27.07 -11.96 -14.40
CA VAL A 54 26.52 -10.79 -13.74
C VAL A 54 27.21 -10.66 -12.38
N PRO A 55 27.70 -9.47 -11.99
CA PRO A 55 28.36 -9.27 -10.71
C PRO A 55 27.48 -9.72 -9.54
N TYR A 56 28.06 -10.46 -8.59
CA TYR A 56 27.39 -11.01 -7.40
C TYR A 56 26.25 -12.01 -7.70
N ALA A 57 26.09 -12.44 -8.95
CA ALA A 57 25.18 -13.51 -9.29
C ALA A 57 25.86 -14.85 -9.22
N ARG A 58 25.17 -15.84 -8.66
CA ARG A 58 25.57 -17.23 -8.70
C ARG A 58 25.44 -17.79 -10.12
N PHE A 59 24.36 -17.41 -10.81
CA PHE A 59 24.20 -17.61 -12.25
C PHE A 59 23.22 -16.57 -12.83
N ALA A 60 23.33 -16.35 -14.14
CA ALA A 60 22.37 -15.59 -14.92
C ALA A 60 22.16 -16.24 -16.27
N GLY A 61 20.89 -16.28 -16.71
CA GLY A 61 20.50 -16.84 -18.00
C GLY A 61 19.52 -15.92 -18.73
N LYS A 62 19.66 -15.82 -20.05
CA LYS A 62 18.76 -15.06 -20.91
C LYS A 62 18.18 -15.96 -21.98
N ARG A 63 16.87 -15.90 -22.16
CA ARG A 63 16.14 -16.52 -23.26
C ARG A 63 15.19 -15.49 -23.84
N GLU A 64 14.65 -15.71 -25.05
CA GLU A 64 13.76 -14.74 -25.66
C GLU A 64 12.62 -14.30 -24.71
N GLY A 65 12.61 -13.01 -24.38
CA GLY A 65 11.60 -12.42 -23.51
C GLY A 65 11.78 -12.63 -21.99
N VAL A 66 12.76 -13.43 -21.56
CA VAL A 66 13.00 -13.71 -20.12
C VAL A 66 14.49 -13.59 -19.81
N ASN A 67 14.80 -12.88 -18.74
CA ASN A 67 16.10 -12.77 -18.12
C ASN A 67 16.03 -13.20 -16.67
N VAL A 68 16.81 -14.21 -16.28
CA VAL A 68 16.82 -14.81 -14.94
C VAL A 68 18.18 -14.52 -14.32
N VAL A 69 18.21 -13.94 -13.11
CA VAL A 69 19.43 -13.68 -12.35
C VAL A 69 19.24 -14.18 -10.92
N PHE A 70 20.06 -15.13 -10.50
CA PHE A 70 20.09 -15.62 -9.13
C PHE A 70 21.37 -15.16 -8.44
N TYR A 71 21.23 -14.38 -7.40
CA TYR A 71 22.33 -13.76 -6.66
C TYR A 71 22.83 -14.64 -5.52
N GLU A 72 24.10 -14.47 -5.13
CA GLU A 72 24.71 -15.14 -3.97
C GLU A 72 23.96 -14.92 -2.65
N SER A 73 23.22 -13.81 -2.55
CA SER A 73 22.35 -13.48 -1.42
C SER A 73 21.08 -14.35 -1.32
N GLY A 74 20.87 -15.30 -2.25
CA GLY A 74 19.63 -16.09 -2.32
C GLY A 74 18.47 -15.37 -3.02
N LYS A 75 18.70 -14.17 -3.58
CA LYS A 75 17.66 -13.40 -4.26
C LYS A 75 17.59 -13.79 -5.74
N LEU A 76 16.40 -14.19 -6.17
CA LEU A 76 16.08 -14.36 -7.60
C LEU A 76 15.45 -13.11 -8.17
N VAL A 77 15.84 -12.74 -9.39
CA VAL A 77 15.20 -11.69 -10.19
C VAL A 77 14.90 -12.24 -11.59
N VAL A 78 13.63 -12.20 -11.98
CA VAL A 78 13.17 -12.57 -13.34
C VAL A 78 12.61 -11.31 -14.00
N GLN A 79 13.05 -11.00 -15.22
CA GLN A 79 12.66 -9.77 -15.92
C GLN A 79 12.40 -10.06 -17.41
N GLY A 80 11.46 -9.29 -17.99
CA GLY A 80 11.13 -9.32 -19.40
C GLY A 80 9.64 -9.55 -19.67
N ARG A 81 9.29 -9.56 -20.96
CA ARG A 81 7.89 -9.71 -21.40
C ARG A 81 7.26 -11.07 -21.08
N GLY A 82 8.09 -12.12 -20.96
CA GLY A 82 7.69 -13.49 -20.62
C GLY A 82 7.84 -13.82 -19.13
N THR A 83 8.05 -12.82 -18.27
CA THR A 83 8.22 -13.04 -16.82
C THR A 83 7.04 -13.78 -16.23
N ARG A 84 5.81 -13.42 -16.57
CA ARG A 84 4.60 -14.06 -16.04
C ARG A 84 4.54 -15.53 -16.40
N GLU A 85 4.70 -15.87 -17.67
CA GLU A 85 4.68 -17.25 -18.15
C GLU A 85 5.79 -18.09 -17.49
N PHE A 86 6.99 -17.53 -17.37
CA PHE A 86 8.10 -18.22 -16.71
C PHE A 86 7.80 -18.50 -15.24
N VAL A 87 7.18 -17.57 -14.53
CA VAL A 87 6.82 -17.75 -13.13
C VAL A 87 5.72 -18.79 -12.99
N GLU A 88 4.62 -18.67 -13.74
CA GLU A 88 3.44 -19.56 -13.65
C GLU A 88 3.73 -20.99 -14.11
N PHE A 89 4.56 -21.17 -15.15
CA PHE A 89 4.74 -22.50 -15.76
C PHE A 89 6.08 -23.16 -15.45
N VAL A 90 7.05 -22.45 -14.88
CA VAL A 90 8.37 -22.97 -14.57
C VAL A 90 8.74 -22.77 -13.12
N LEU A 91 8.81 -21.50 -12.67
CA LEU A 91 9.34 -21.20 -11.35
C LEU A 91 8.48 -21.80 -10.23
N GLU A 92 7.16 -21.61 -10.31
CA GLU A 92 6.24 -22.09 -9.30
C GLU A 92 6.08 -23.61 -9.28
N PRO A 93 5.73 -24.29 -10.40
CA PRO A 93 5.51 -25.72 -10.36
C PRO A 93 6.79 -26.56 -10.24
N GLU A 94 7.88 -26.14 -10.89
CA GLU A 94 9.09 -26.96 -10.99
C GLU A 94 10.09 -26.66 -9.86
N ILE A 95 10.20 -25.39 -9.42
CA ILE A 95 11.24 -24.94 -8.50
C ILE A 95 10.66 -24.68 -7.10
N LEU A 96 9.63 -23.86 -7.00
CA LEU A 96 9.01 -23.52 -5.71
C LEU A 96 8.08 -24.61 -5.21
N LYS A 97 7.48 -25.40 -6.11
CA LYS A 97 6.45 -26.41 -5.86
C LYS A 97 5.23 -25.85 -5.12
N GLU A 98 4.95 -24.61 -5.38
CA GLU A 98 3.79 -23.88 -4.82
C GLU A 98 3.35 -22.78 -5.80
N ALA A 99 2.03 -22.59 -5.94
CA ALA A 99 1.45 -21.52 -6.74
C ALA A 99 1.41 -20.23 -5.91
N ARG A 100 2.11 -19.18 -6.37
CA ARG A 100 2.16 -17.87 -5.71
C ARG A 100 1.58 -16.77 -6.59
N LEU A 101 1.86 -16.80 -7.89
CA LEU A 101 1.43 -15.76 -8.82
C LEU A 101 -0.07 -15.87 -9.09
N GLY A 102 -0.82 -14.83 -8.75
CA GLY A 102 -2.29 -14.83 -8.83
C GLY A 102 -2.98 -15.41 -7.59
N TYR A 103 -2.22 -16.04 -6.68
CA TYR A 103 -2.68 -16.56 -5.40
C TYR A 103 -2.04 -15.82 -4.22
N GLU A 104 -1.37 -14.70 -4.47
CA GLU A 104 -0.69 -13.92 -3.43
C GLU A 104 -1.66 -13.55 -2.30
N ALA A 105 -2.91 -13.31 -2.64
CA ALA A 105 -3.97 -13.02 -1.68
C ALA A 105 -4.35 -14.24 -0.80
N GLU A 106 -4.19 -15.46 -1.32
CA GLU A 106 -4.54 -16.72 -0.60
C GLU A 106 -3.37 -17.26 0.22
N LEU A 107 -2.12 -16.94 -0.21
CA LEU A 107 -0.89 -17.40 0.43
C LEU A 107 -0.38 -16.48 1.55
N GLU A 108 -0.86 -15.22 1.61
CA GLU A 108 -0.58 -14.36 2.76
C GLU A 108 -1.62 -14.61 3.87
N PRO A 109 -1.27 -15.30 4.96
CA PRO A 109 -2.20 -15.58 6.08
C PRO A 109 -2.81 -14.32 6.70
N GLY A 110 -2.27 -13.15 6.32
CA GLY A 110 -2.73 -11.85 6.79
C GLY A 110 -3.94 -11.29 6.05
N LEU A 111 -4.26 -11.73 4.84
CA LEU A 111 -5.33 -11.10 4.03
C LEU A 111 -6.74 -11.46 4.50
N THR A 112 -6.92 -12.63 5.10
CA THR A 112 -8.23 -13.12 5.59
C THR A 112 -8.61 -12.56 6.95
N VAL A 113 -7.64 -12.04 7.71
CA VAL A 113 -7.88 -11.57 9.09
C VAL A 113 -8.33 -10.11 9.07
N ALA A 114 -9.50 -9.85 9.70
CA ALA A 114 -10.01 -8.50 9.88
C ALA A 114 -9.08 -7.67 10.78
N ARG A 115 -8.65 -6.52 10.29
CA ARG A 115 -7.64 -5.69 10.95
C ARG A 115 -7.72 -4.23 10.55
N ILE A 116 -7.11 -3.38 11.36
CA ILE A 116 -6.90 -1.97 11.08
C ILE A 116 -5.44 -1.75 10.68
N GLY A 117 -5.19 -1.02 9.59
CA GLY A 117 -3.88 -0.50 9.24
C GLY A 117 -3.83 1.01 9.46
N VAL A 118 -2.70 1.52 9.92
CA VAL A 118 -2.50 2.96 10.17
C VAL A 118 -1.18 3.41 9.56
N ASP A 119 -1.20 4.57 8.91
CA ASP A 119 0.00 5.22 8.36
C ASP A 119 -0.17 6.75 8.35
N GLU A 120 0.93 7.48 8.10
CA GLU A 120 0.95 8.93 8.08
C GLU A 120 1.56 9.49 6.78
N SER A 121 1.24 10.76 6.48
CA SER A 121 1.89 11.57 5.45
C SER A 121 2.08 13.01 5.94
N GLY A 122 3.10 13.69 5.43
CA GLY A 122 3.46 15.05 5.87
C GLY A 122 4.50 15.08 6.99
N LYS A 123 5.00 13.93 7.44
CA LYS A 123 6.10 13.86 8.40
C LYS A 123 7.41 14.25 7.73
N GLY A 124 8.00 15.36 8.20
CA GLY A 124 9.24 15.89 7.64
C GLY A 124 9.03 16.87 6.49
N ASP A 125 7.80 17.12 6.07
CA ASP A 125 7.45 18.25 5.23
C ASP A 125 7.39 19.53 6.07
N PHE A 126 7.89 20.64 5.52
CA PHE A 126 7.87 21.92 6.20
C PHE A 126 6.48 22.59 6.11
N PHE A 127 5.85 22.51 4.94
CA PHE A 127 4.51 23.02 4.70
C PHE A 127 3.46 21.92 4.80
N GLY A 128 2.24 22.32 5.10
CA GLY A 128 1.07 21.45 5.10
C GLY A 128 0.82 20.75 6.42
N PRO A 129 -0.24 19.95 6.46
CA PRO A 129 -0.63 19.23 7.65
C PRO A 129 0.16 17.94 7.83
N LEU A 130 0.20 17.42 9.07
CA LEU A 130 0.46 16.01 9.30
C LEU A 130 -0.86 15.25 9.18
N CYS A 131 -0.98 14.35 8.22
CA CYS A 131 -2.17 13.55 7.98
C CYS A 131 -1.96 12.12 8.45
N ILE A 132 -2.79 11.65 9.38
CA ILE A 132 -2.79 10.27 9.84
C ILE A 132 -4.07 9.61 9.35
N ALA A 133 -3.96 8.43 8.73
CA ALA A 133 -5.10 7.67 8.25
C ALA A 133 -5.12 6.27 8.83
N GLY A 134 -6.31 5.73 9.01
CA GLY A 134 -6.55 4.34 9.36
C GLY A 134 -7.60 3.73 8.46
N VAL A 135 -7.40 2.48 8.10
CA VAL A 135 -8.30 1.71 7.25
C VAL A 135 -8.53 0.35 7.87
N TYR A 136 -9.79 0.00 8.07
CA TYR A 136 -10.22 -1.35 8.38
C TYR A 136 -10.39 -2.14 7.10
N VAL A 137 -9.89 -3.37 7.11
CA VAL A 137 -10.08 -4.33 6.03
C VAL A 137 -10.46 -5.70 6.59
N ASN A 138 -11.32 -6.39 5.83
CA ASN A 138 -11.57 -7.82 5.93
C ASN A 138 -11.16 -8.49 4.61
N GLU A 139 -11.39 -9.79 4.47
CA GLU A 139 -11.05 -10.54 3.25
C GLU A 139 -11.69 -9.95 1.99
N GLY A 140 -12.98 -9.61 2.04
CA GLY A 140 -13.71 -9.03 0.91
C GLY A 140 -13.13 -7.68 0.46
N VAL A 141 -12.84 -6.80 1.43
CA VAL A 141 -12.19 -5.51 1.17
C VAL A 141 -10.79 -5.72 0.58
N CYS A 142 -9.99 -6.63 1.16
CA CYS A 142 -8.65 -6.91 0.64
C CYS A 142 -8.68 -7.33 -0.82
N ARG A 143 -9.61 -8.20 -1.24
CA ARG A 143 -9.76 -8.61 -2.66
C ARG A 143 -10.02 -7.42 -3.57
N VAL A 144 -10.97 -6.55 -3.21
CA VAL A 144 -11.28 -5.33 -3.98
C VAL A 144 -10.06 -4.42 -4.12
N LEU A 145 -9.30 -4.22 -3.03
CA LEU A 145 -8.13 -3.36 -3.02
C LEU A 145 -6.96 -3.93 -3.83
N VAL A 146 -6.75 -5.25 -3.79
CA VAL A 146 -5.75 -5.96 -4.61
C VAL A 146 -6.09 -5.80 -6.10
N GLU A 147 -7.32 -6.06 -6.50
CA GLU A 147 -7.78 -5.91 -7.90
C GLU A 147 -7.63 -4.47 -8.41
N ALA A 148 -7.87 -3.47 -7.55
CA ALA A 148 -7.65 -2.07 -7.87
C ALA A 148 -6.17 -1.67 -7.99
N GLY A 149 -5.25 -2.55 -7.56
CA GLY A 149 -3.81 -2.31 -7.55
C GLY A 149 -3.36 -1.39 -6.41
N VAL A 150 -4.05 -1.45 -5.27
CA VAL A 150 -3.61 -0.78 -4.04
C VAL A 150 -2.29 -1.39 -3.58
N ARG A 151 -1.33 -0.54 -3.30
CA ARG A 151 -0.01 -0.87 -2.78
C ARG A 151 0.56 0.34 -2.05
N ASP A 152 1.71 0.19 -1.39
CA ASP A 152 2.41 1.29 -0.74
C ASP A 152 2.41 2.58 -1.61
N SER A 153 1.97 3.68 -1.01
CA SER A 153 1.83 4.98 -1.69
C SER A 153 3.14 5.50 -2.27
N LYS A 154 4.29 5.13 -1.70
CA LYS A 154 5.63 5.50 -2.19
C LYS A 154 5.93 4.90 -3.57
N ARG A 155 5.26 3.79 -3.91
CA ARG A 155 5.35 3.14 -5.22
C ARG A 155 4.35 3.66 -6.24
N VAL A 156 3.46 4.57 -5.84
CA VAL A 156 2.49 5.21 -6.73
C VAL A 156 3.09 6.50 -7.27
N SER A 157 3.31 6.56 -8.58
CA SER A 157 4.13 7.57 -9.25
C SER A 157 3.45 8.94 -9.42
N SER A 158 2.11 9.03 -9.28
CA SER A 158 1.40 10.29 -9.51
C SER A 158 0.27 10.54 -8.51
N ASP A 159 0.05 11.81 -8.18
CA ASP A 159 -1.04 12.23 -7.29
C ASP A 159 -2.42 11.94 -7.89
N ARG A 160 -2.55 11.99 -9.23
CA ARG A 160 -3.77 11.56 -9.92
C ARG A 160 -4.10 10.09 -9.64
N ARG A 161 -3.10 9.22 -9.63
CA ARG A 161 -3.29 7.80 -9.31
C ARG A 161 -3.59 7.61 -7.83
N ILE A 162 -2.95 8.37 -6.94
CA ILE A 162 -3.26 8.40 -5.51
C ILE A 162 -4.73 8.79 -5.28
N ALA A 163 -5.23 9.85 -5.94
CA ALA A 163 -6.63 10.28 -5.83
C ALA A 163 -7.61 9.19 -6.32
N ALA A 164 -7.29 8.54 -7.44
CA ALA A 164 -8.12 7.45 -7.97
C ALA A 164 -8.17 6.25 -7.00
N LEU A 165 -7.04 5.85 -6.42
CA LEU A 165 -6.98 4.76 -5.43
C LEU A 165 -7.66 5.15 -4.12
N ALA A 166 -7.49 6.39 -3.65
CA ALA A 166 -8.18 6.89 -2.47
C ALA A 166 -9.70 6.85 -2.61
N LYS A 167 -10.22 7.14 -3.82
CA LYS A 167 -11.64 6.98 -4.13
C LYS A 167 -12.08 5.52 -4.01
N VAL A 168 -11.35 4.59 -4.63
CA VAL A 168 -11.65 3.14 -4.55
C VAL A 168 -11.68 2.67 -3.10
N ILE A 169 -10.68 3.07 -2.28
CA ILE A 169 -10.62 2.67 -0.86
C ILE A 169 -11.85 3.18 -0.10
N ARG A 170 -12.24 4.44 -0.31
CA ARG A 170 -13.39 5.05 0.37
C ARG A 170 -14.73 4.44 -0.03
N GLU A 171 -14.84 3.95 -1.26
CA GLU A 171 -16.07 3.39 -1.84
C GLU A 171 -16.12 1.84 -1.78
N ALA A 172 -15.03 1.17 -1.35
CA ALA A 172 -15.00 -0.28 -1.27
C ALA A 172 -16.01 -0.81 -0.24
N PRO A 173 -16.92 -1.72 -0.64
CA PRO A 173 -17.94 -2.27 0.26
C PRO A 173 -17.32 -2.92 1.50
N GLY A 174 -17.78 -2.53 2.69
CA GLY A 174 -17.28 -3.03 3.97
C GLY A 174 -15.94 -2.42 4.43
N CYS A 175 -15.34 -1.52 3.65
CA CYS A 175 -14.18 -0.76 4.06
C CYS A 175 -14.58 0.38 4.99
N VAL A 176 -14.00 0.44 6.17
CA VAL A 176 -14.22 1.55 7.13
C VAL A 176 -12.90 2.29 7.28
N TRP A 177 -12.96 3.61 7.22
CA TRP A 177 -11.76 4.43 7.26
C TRP A 177 -11.94 5.69 8.12
N SER A 178 -10.83 6.24 8.58
CA SER A 178 -10.74 7.51 9.30
C SER A 178 -9.47 8.23 8.90
N VAL A 179 -9.54 9.56 8.73
CA VAL A 179 -8.39 10.42 8.50
C VAL A 179 -8.41 11.56 9.51
N VAL A 180 -7.27 11.80 10.15
CA VAL A 180 -7.07 12.89 11.12
C VAL A 180 -5.99 13.81 10.56
N PRO A 181 -6.38 14.93 9.92
CA PRO A 181 -5.45 15.96 9.53
C PRO A 181 -5.11 16.86 10.71
N VAL A 182 -3.83 17.04 10.96
CA VAL A 182 -3.30 17.97 11.96
C VAL A 182 -2.67 19.15 11.22
N GLY A 183 -3.43 20.23 11.07
CA GLY A 183 -2.96 21.43 10.38
C GLY A 183 -1.80 22.12 11.12
N PRO A 184 -1.10 23.08 10.47
CA PRO A 184 0.13 23.71 11.00
C PRO A 184 -0.04 24.26 12.43
N ASP A 185 -1.08 25.01 12.68
CA ASP A 185 -1.37 25.55 14.03
C ASP A 185 -1.59 24.46 15.09
N ALA A 186 -2.38 23.45 14.76
CA ALA A 186 -2.64 22.32 15.67
C ALA A 186 -1.36 21.53 15.92
N TYR A 187 -0.54 21.34 14.86
CA TYR A 187 0.76 20.69 14.95
C TYR A 187 1.68 21.44 15.91
N ASN A 188 1.84 22.76 15.72
CA ASN A 188 2.71 23.58 16.54
C ASN A 188 2.26 23.58 18.03
N ARG A 189 0.95 23.69 18.29
CA ARG A 189 0.40 23.61 19.67
C ARG A 189 0.65 22.24 20.31
N LEU A 190 0.42 21.15 19.57
CA LEU A 190 0.63 19.78 20.08
C LEU A 190 2.13 19.50 20.27
N TYR A 191 2.96 19.88 19.29
CA TYR A 191 4.39 19.72 19.41
C TYR A 191 4.99 20.53 20.56
N GLY A 192 4.54 21.77 20.77
CA GLY A 192 4.95 22.59 21.90
C GLY A 192 4.69 21.94 23.26
N LYS A 193 3.59 21.18 23.39
CA LYS A 193 3.24 20.41 24.61
C LYS A 193 4.01 19.10 24.72
N MET A 194 4.12 18.35 23.63
CA MET A 194 4.70 16.99 23.63
C MET A 194 6.22 17.00 23.47
N ARG A 195 6.76 17.99 22.77
CA ARG A 195 8.18 18.19 22.42
C ARG A 195 8.85 16.93 21.84
N ASN A 196 8.06 16.11 21.16
CA ASN A 196 8.50 14.85 20.57
C ASN A 196 7.54 14.41 19.46
N VAL A 197 8.05 14.36 18.22
CA VAL A 197 7.27 13.94 17.03
C VAL A 197 6.71 12.54 17.20
N ASN A 198 7.47 11.61 17.76
CA ASN A 198 6.99 10.24 17.93
C ASN A 198 5.80 10.15 18.90
N ARG A 199 5.73 11.03 19.92
CA ARG A 199 4.56 11.13 20.79
C ARG A 199 3.36 11.70 20.06
N LEU A 200 3.56 12.69 19.19
CA LEU A 200 2.52 13.27 18.37
C LEU A 200 1.97 12.23 17.38
N LEU A 201 2.85 11.48 16.72
CA LEU A 201 2.45 10.38 15.84
C LEU A 201 1.68 9.31 16.62
N ALA A 202 2.19 8.88 17.77
CA ALA A 202 1.52 7.90 18.61
C ALA A 202 0.12 8.34 19.03
N TRP A 203 -0.06 9.62 19.38
CA TRP A 203 -1.38 10.22 19.65
C TRP A 203 -2.27 10.18 18.41
N GLY A 204 -1.75 10.54 17.23
CA GLY A 204 -2.51 10.53 15.97
C GLY A 204 -2.95 9.14 15.57
N HIS A 205 -2.04 8.15 15.65
CA HIS A 205 -2.36 6.74 15.39
C HIS A 205 -3.44 6.22 16.36
N ALA A 206 -3.28 6.49 17.66
CA ALA A 206 -4.28 6.12 18.66
C ALA A 206 -5.64 6.77 18.37
N ARG A 207 -5.66 8.06 18.00
CA ARG A 207 -6.91 8.77 17.67
C ARG A 207 -7.61 8.15 16.46
N VAL A 208 -6.89 7.80 15.42
CA VAL A 208 -7.46 7.16 14.23
C VAL A 208 -8.02 5.78 14.55
N ILE A 209 -7.31 4.98 15.35
CA ILE A 209 -7.80 3.66 15.80
C ILE A 209 -9.10 3.82 16.59
N GLU A 210 -9.14 4.73 17.56
CA GLU A 210 -10.35 4.97 18.38
C GLU A 210 -11.52 5.47 17.53
N ASN A 211 -11.29 6.37 16.57
CA ASN A 211 -12.32 6.83 15.64
C ASN A 211 -12.91 5.68 14.79
N LEU A 212 -12.08 4.71 14.40
CA LEU A 212 -12.56 3.52 13.70
C LEU A 212 -13.37 2.62 14.65
N LEU A 213 -12.90 2.40 15.87
CA LEU A 213 -13.59 1.56 16.85
C LEU A 213 -14.91 2.16 17.32
N GLU A 214 -15.07 3.49 17.26
CA GLU A 214 -16.36 4.16 17.46
C GLU A 214 -17.40 3.77 16.40
N LYS A 215 -16.95 3.40 15.19
CA LYS A 215 -17.75 2.88 14.08
C LYS A 215 -17.89 1.36 14.10
N GLY A 216 -17.69 0.72 15.24
CA GLY A 216 -17.59 -0.74 15.38
C GLY A 216 -18.71 -1.54 14.71
N GLY A 217 -19.95 -1.01 14.67
CA GLY A 217 -21.07 -1.65 13.99
C GLY A 217 -20.96 -1.72 12.46
N GLU A 218 -20.01 -0.99 11.84
CA GLU A 218 -19.76 -1.01 10.41
C GLU A 218 -18.64 -2.03 10.03
N MET A 219 -17.93 -2.59 11.02
CA MET A 219 -16.80 -3.51 10.85
C MET A 219 -17.22 -4.95 11.16
N ASP A 220 -17.41 -5.75 10.11
CA ASP A 220 -17.77 -7.17 10.24
C ASP A 220 -16.82 -8.04 9.39
N PRO A 221 -16.11 -9.02 10.00
CA PRO A 221 -15.99 -9.27 11.44
C PRO A 221 -15.23 -8.17 12.17
N ALA A 222 -15.37 -8.07 13.49
CA ALA A 222 -14.63 -7.10 14.29
C ALA A 222 -13.11 -7.25 14.11
N PRO A 223 -12.34 -6.16 14.07
CA PRO A 223 -10.90 -6.22 13.92
C PRO A 223 -10.24 -6.85 15.15
N VAL A 224 -9.27 -7.76 14.94
CA VAL A 224 -8.55 -8.41 16.04
C VAL A 224 -7.23 -7.71 16.36
N ARG A 225 -6.71 -6.87 15.44
CA ARG A 225 -5.44 -6.16 15.61
C ARG A 225 -5.40 -4.84 14.86
N ALA A 226 -4.50 -3.96 15.30
CA ALA A 226 -4.09 -2.77 14.57
C ALA A 226 -2.62 -2.88 14.18
N ILE A 227 -2.28 -2.53 12.93
CA ILE A 227 -0.93 -2.63 12.35
C ILE A 227 -0.48 -1.23 11.96
N SER A 228 0.74 -0.86 12.37
CA SER A 228 1.40 0.37 11.92
C SER A 228 2.87 0.13 11.59
N ASP A 229 3.47 1.03 10.78
CA ASP A 229 4.92 1.04 10.63
C ASP A 229 5.60 1.42 11.94
N GLN A 230 6.83 0.95 12.12
CA GLN A 230 7.60 1.21 13.32
C GLN A 230 8.27 2.60 13.22
N PHE A 231 7.65 3.61 13.81
CA PHE A 231 8.19 4.98 13.87
C PHE A 231 8.84 5.32 15.23
N ALA A 232 8.60 4.51 16.26
CA ALA A 232 9.15 4.71 17.59
C ALA A 232 10.04 3.50 18.00
N SER A 233 11.03 3.77 18.85
CA SER A 233 11.93 2.73 19.36
C SER A 233 11.22 1.70 20.26
N THR A 234 10.03 2.03 20.78
CA THR A 234 9.23 1.14 21.62
C THR A 234 7.76 1.19 21.27
N LYS A 235 7.15 0.01 21.12
CA LYS A 235 5.71 -0.22 20.98
C LYS A 235 4.90 0.46 22.10
N ALA A 236 5.46 0.50 23.30
CA ALA A 236 4.86 1.13 24.48
C ALA A 236 4.46 2.61 24.27
N THR A 237 5.07 3.32 23.33
CA THR A 237 4.73 4.73 23.06
C THR A 237 3.33 4.84 22.45
N VAL A 238 2.96 3.96 21.53
CA VAL A 238 1.60 3.94 20.93
C VAL A 238 0.60 3.31 21.88
N GLU A 239 0.96 2.21 22.54
CA GLU A 239 0.10 1.54 23.54
C GLU A 239 -0.35 2.49 24.66
N LYS A 240 0.56 3.36 25.16
CA LYS A 240 0.24 4.37 26.15
C LYS A 240 -0.71 5.47 25.64
N ALA A 241 -0.69 5.72 24.34
CA ALA A 241 -1.57 6.72 23.74
C ALA A 241 -2.97 6.17 23.43
N LEU A 242 -3.13 4.84 23.34
CA LEU A 242 -4.44 4.20 23.13
C LEU A 242 -5.38 4.45 24.30
N LEU A 243 -6.63 4.75 23.97
CA LEU A 243 -7.73 4.91 24.89
C LEU A 243 -8.36 3.55 25.25
N ALA A 244 -9.57 3.56 25.82
CA ALA A 244 -10.16 2.35 26.39
C ALA A 244 -10.38 1.23 25.36
N ARG A 245 -10.92 1.56 24.18
CA ARG A 245 -11.25 0.57 23.15
C ARG A 245 -10.01 0.05 22.40
N GLY A 246 -9.08 0.94 22.09
CA GLY A 246 -7.85 0.56 21.39
C GLY A 246 -6.93 -0.35 22.20
N ARG A 247 -7.06 -0.35 23.54
CA ARG A 247 -6.29 -1.24 24.42
C ARG A 247 -6.74 -2.70 24.37
N GLU A 248 -7.92 -2.98 23.84
CA GLU A 248 -8.44 -4.33 23.64
C GLU A 248 -7.90 -4.98 22.35
N LEU A 249 -7.31 -4.17 21.44
CA LEU A 249 -6.72 -4.66 20.22
C LEU A 249 -5.26 -5.04 20.39
N GLU A 250 -4.85 -6.11 19.72
CA GLU A 250 -3.44 -6.42 19.54
C GLU A 250 -2.78 -5.34 18.68
N LEU A 251 -1.87 -4.54 19.24
CA LEU A 251 -1.07 -3.60 18.46
C LEU A 251 0.16 -4.29 17.89
N VAL A 252 0.30 -4.29 16.57
CA VAL A 252 1.44 -4.85 15.85
C VAL A 252 2.21 -3.71 15.19
N GLN A 253 3.46 -3.48 15.64
CA GLN A 253 4.38 -2.58 14.96
C GLN A 253 5.48 -3.41 14.29
N ARG A 254 5.67 -3.21 13.00
CA ARG A 254 6.69 -3.93 12.23
C ARG A 254 7.35 -3.02 11.21
N HIS A 255 8.61 -3.31 10.88
CA HIS A 255 9.28 -2.68 9.75
C HIS A 255 8.60 -3.10 8.43
N LYS A 256 8.48 -2.15 7.51
CA LYS A 256 7.84 -2.35 6.20
C LYS A 256 6.38 -2.82 6.34
N ALA A 257 5.66 -2.23 7.29
CA ALA A 257 4.25 -2.52 7.49
C ALA A 257 3.39 -2.18 6.26
N GLU A 258 3.89 -1.33 5.37
CA GLU A 258 3.27 -0.99 4.08
C GLU A 258 3.09 -2.18 3.12
N SER A 259 3.68 -3.33 3.42
CA SER A 259 3.37 -4.60 2.73
C SER A 259 1.98 -5.14 3.09
N ASP A 260 1.44 -4.74 4.24
CA ASP A 260 0.07 -5.09 4.65
C ASP A 260 -0.96 -4.22 3.91
N MET A 261 -2.03 -4.84 3.39
CA MET A 261 -3.05 -4.16 2.59
C MET A 261 -3.75 -3.03 3.34
N ALA A 262 -4.04 -3.21 4.63
CA ALA A 262 -4.67 -2.17 5.46
C ALA A 262 -3.76 -0.96 5.63
N VAL A 263 -2.45 -1.18 5.87
CA VAL A 263 -1.45 -0.11 5.99
C VAL A 263 -1.20 0.57 4.65
N ALA A 264 -1.11 -0.20 3.55
CA ALA A 264 -0.99 0.37 2.21
C ALA A 264 -2.18 1.26 1.84
N ALA A 265 -3.39 0.85 2.18
CA ALA A 265 -4.60 1.66 1.98
C ALA A 265 -4.58 2.92 2.86
N ALA A 266 -4.16 2.83 4.12
CA ALA A 266 -4.00 3.96 5.01
C ALA A 266 -2.96 4.96 4.47
N SER A 267 -1.82 4.47 3.97
CA SER A 267 -0.76 5.28 3.34
C SER A 267 -1.30 6.10 2.16
N ILE A 268 -2.14 5.49 1.31
CA ILE A 268 -2.77 6.18 0.17
C ILE A 268 -3.73 7.26 0.66
N LEU A 269 -4.58 6.99 1.65
CA LEU A 269 -5.51 7.97 2.19
C LEU A 269 -4.79 9.13 2.88
N ALA A 270 -3.76 8.85 3.68
CA ALA A 270 -2.95 9.88 4.34
C ALA A 270 -2.26 10.79 3.31
N ARG A 271 -1.65 10.19 2.26
CA ARG A 271 -1.00 10.95 1.20
C ARG A 271 -1.99 11.76 0.37
N HIS A 272 -3.14 11.20 0.04
CA HIS A 272 -4.19 11.93 -0.68
C HIS A 272 -4.64 13.17 0.11
N GLU A 273 -4.93 13.01 1.40
CA GLU A 273 -5.34 14.10 2.27
C GLU A 273 -4.25 15.18 2.38
N PHE A 274 -2.99 14.76 2.58
CA PHE A 274 -1.85 15.68 2.63
C PHE A 274 -1.72 16.51 1.35
N VAL A 275 -1.74 15.85 0.19
CA VAL A 275 -1.58 16.54 -1.10
C VAL A 275 -2.71 17.50 -1.37
N THR A 276 -3.95 17.10 -1.08
CA THR A 276 -5.13 17.96 -1.27
C THR A 276 -5.03 19.20 -0.38
N ARG A 277 -4.78 19.03 0.90
CA ARG A 277 -4.68 20.16 1.83
C ARG A 277 -3.48 21.07 1.60
N LEU A 278 -2.37 20.52 1.12
CA LEU A 278 -1.23 21.35 0.73
C LEU A 278 -1.55 22.20 -0.51
N ALA A 279 -2.31 21.65 -1.46
CA ALA A 279 -2.78 22.40 -2.62
C ALA A 279 -3.77 23.50 -2.21
N ASP A 280 -4.75 23.17 -1.35
CA ASP A 280 -5.71 24.13 -0.81
C ASP A 280 -4.98 25.29 -0.08
N LEU A 281 -3.99 24.96 0.74
CA LEU A 281 -3.17 25.95 1.46
C LEU A 281 -2.35 26.80 0.49
N SER A 282 -1.81 26.20 -0.58
CA SER A 282 -1.08 26.94 -1.61
C SER A 282 -1.99 27.94 -2.35
N GLU A 283 -3.24 27.54 -2.62
CA GLU A 283 -4.25 28.40 -3.23
C GLU A 283 -4.66 29.54 -2.28
N GLU A 284 -4.93 29.24 -1.01
CA GLU A 284 -5.30 30.21 0.02
C GLU A 284 -4.21 31.27 0.22
N MET A 285 -2.95 30.85 0.22
CA MET A 285 -1.80 31.75 0.39
C MET A 285 -1.34 32.40 -0.93
N GLU A 286 -1.91 32.00 -2.06
CA GLU A 286 -1.47 32.42 -3.41
C GLU A 286 0.06 32.28 -3.59
N VAL A 287 0.64 31.22 -3.02
CA VAL A 287 2.06 30.88 -3.10
C VAL A 287 2.16 29.37 -3.31
N GLU A 288 2.93 28.92 -4.31
CA GLU A 288 3.20 27.49 -4.49
C GLU A 288 4.03 26.97 -3.32
N LEU A 289 3.45 26.06 -2.52
CA LEU A 289 4.08 25.46 -1.36
C LEU A 289 4.66 24.08 -1.73
N PRO A 290 5.99 23.95 -1.90
CA PRO A 290 6.62 22.69 -2.26
C PRO A 290 6.66 21.71 -1.09
N ARG A 291 6.67 20.41 -1.43
CA ARG A 291 6.85 19.31 -0.47
C ARG A 291 8.30 19.20 -0.01
N GLY A 292 8.48 18.56 1.14
CA GLY A 292 9.78 18.30 1.72
C GLY A 292 10.30 19.45 2.59
N ALA A 293 11.63 19.51 2.75
CA ALA A 293 12.32 20.50 3.57
C ALA A 293 13.66 20.93 2.91
N GLY A 294 13.67 21.04 1.60
CA GLY A 294 14.86 21.40 0.82
C GLY A 294 14.88 22.88 0.39
N LYS A 295 15.84 23.23 -0.46
CA LYS A 295 16.07 24.61 -0.92
C LYS A 295 14.84 25.29 -1.56
N LEU A 296 13.98 24.55 -2.25
CA LEU A 296 12.75 25.10 -2.82
C LEU A 296 11.78 25.54 -1.72
N VAL A 297 11.74 24.79 -0.62
CA VAL A 297 10.95 25.13 0.56
C VAL A 297 11.46 26.41 1.21
N ASP A 298 12.79 26.58 1.34
CA ASP A 298 13.40 27.80 1.90
C ASP A 298 13.03 29.03 1.07
N VAL A 299 12.99 28.89 -0.27
CA VAL A 299 12.59 29.99 -1.17
C VAL A 299 11.12 30.35 -0.98
N ALA A 300 10.24 29.33 -0.98
CA ALA A 300 8.82 29.54 -0.79
C ALA A 300 8.51 30.14 0.59
N ALA A 301 9.19 29.65 1.66
CA ALA A 301 9.03 30.19 3.01
C ALA A 301 9.38 31.66 3.11
N LYS A 302 10.46 32.10 2.44
CA LYS A 302 10.79 33.54 2.37
C LYS A 302 9.69 34.35 1.68
N GLY A 303 9.16 33.86 0.56
CA GLY A 303 8.05 34.50 -0.13
C GLY A 303 6.78 34.63 0.72
N VAL A 304 6.49 33.60 1.52
CA VAL A 304 5.37 33.61 2.50
C VAL A 304 5.62 34.68 3.56
N VAL A 305 6.83 34.72 4.16
CA VAL A 305 7.19 35.72 5.18
C VAL A 305 7.17 37.16 4.61
N GLU A 306 7.65 37.35 3.39
CA GLU A 306 7.59 38.66 2.71
C GLU A 306 6.14 39.13 2.49
N LYS A 307 5.22 38.20 2.17
CA LYS A 307 3.82 38.52 1.87
C LYS A 307 2.96 38.71 3.12
N TYR A 308 3.18 37.90 4.14
CA TYR A 308 2.30 37.82 5.31
C TYR A 308 2.97 38.21 6.64
N GLY A 309 4.29 38.41 6.65
CA GLY A 309 5.05 38.66 7.88
C GLY A 309 5.44 37.39 8.63
N GLU A 310 6.23 37.55 9.71
CA GLU A 310 6.74 36.42 10.52
C GLU A 310 5.67 35.72 11.37
N VAL A 311 4.48 36.26 11.48
CA VAL A 311 3.37 35.76 12.34
C VAL A 311 2.19 35.28 11.48
N GLY A 312 2.41 35.17 10.19
CA GLY A 312 1.41 34.69 9.24
C GLY A 312 1.21 33.19 9.21
#